data_8ebe17d4305716e0d578bcf5fdf915c4
#
_entry.id   8ebe17d4305716e0d578bcf5fdf915c4
#
_cell.length_a   1.000
_cell.length_b   1.000
_cell.length_c   1.000
_cell.angle_alpha   90.00
_cell.angle_beta   90.00
_cell.angle_gamma   90.00
#
_symmetry.space_group_name_H-M   'P 1'
#
loop_
_entity.id
_entity.type
_entity.pdbx_description
1 polymer ?
#
loop_
_entity_poly.entity_id
_entity_poly.type
_entity_poly.pdbx_seq_one_letter_code
_entity_poly.pdbx_strand_id
1 'polypeptide(L)'
;MRRFSGHLQDPWGSFVDVKVNLLDVLAKELPRRPSGSIWISSVCDPYQQVEAKYKLTRGAIQLISNYPQFSISILTKNTLVLRDIDLLTRMKSRVDVGFTITTFNQEAQRIFEPHASPVKERIEAVRQLNEAGLETWVFIAPMLPCVTEVELEEGLSRLVKAGVRKLMTDRYNARGMIINQTLKAYKAWNPHCDVERIRELLWVGDEYYHQLDAKISDLWKRIIPNATYERDLDWYRHKKRSGKPTPNS
;
A
#
# COMPACT_ATOMS: atom_id res chain seq x y z
N MET A 1 5.27 -2.87 -18.27
CA MET A 1 6.39 -1.97 -17.99
C MET A 1 7.74 -2.51 -18.45
N ARG A 2 8.17 -3.72 -18.11
CA ARG A 2 9.46 -4.30 -18.54
C ARG A 2 9.76 -4.18 -20.05
N ARG A 3 8.74 -4.28 -20.92
CA ARG A 3 8.89 -4.14 -22.37
C ARG A 3 9.40 -2.77 -22.84
N PHE A 4 9.18 -1.73 -22.04
CA PHE A 4 9.52 -0.34 -22.40
C PHE A 4 10.80 0.16 -21.74
N SER A 5 11.35 -0.58 -20.78
CA SER A 5 12.52 -0.17 -19.99
C SER A 5 13.78 -0.99 -20.26
N GLY A 6 13.71 -1.99 -21.15
CA GLY A 6 14.88 -2.85 -21.47
C GLY A 6 15.18 -3.94 -20.44
N HIS A 7 14.38 -4.03 -19.35
CA HIS A 7 14.61 -4.96 -18.23
C HIS A 7 13.85 -6.29 -18.32
N LEU A 8 13.70 -6.84 -19.54
CA LEU A 8 12.95 -8.09 -19.76
C LEU A 8 13.54 -9.29 -19.01
N GLN A 9 14.86 -9.34 -18.89
CA GLN A 9 15.59 -10.46 -18.28
C GLN A 9 15.93 -10.22 -16.81
N ASP A 10 15.76 -8.98 -16.30
CA ASP A 10 16.14 -8.66 -14.94
C ASP A 10 15.12 -9.19 -13.92
N PRO A 11 15.58 -9.70 -12.77
CA PRO A 11 14.69 -10.09 -11.68
C PRO A 11 13.81 -8.94 -11.23
N TRP A 12 12.56 -9.22 -10.91
CA TRP A 12 11.67 -8.21 -10.37
C TRP A 12 12.19 -7.68 -9.02
N GLY A 13 12.31 -6.35 -8.90
CA GLY A 13 12.84 -5.69 -7.71
C GLY A 13 14.36 -5.44 -7.72
N SER A 14 15.08 -5.88 -8.77
CA SER A 14 16.53 -5.65 -8.91
C SER A 14 16.87 -4.31 -9.58
N PHE A 15 15.90 -3.58 -10.09
CA PHE A 15 16.11 -2.31 -10.80
C PHE A 15 15.01 -1.30 -10.48
N VAL A 16 15.32 -0.02 -10.69
CA VAL A 16 14.37 1.10 -10.59
C VAL A 16 14.57 2.03 -11.78
N ASP A 17 13.50 2.21 -12.57
CA ASP A 17 13.45 3.19 -13.63
C ASP A 17 12.87 4.51 -13.13
N VAL A 18 13.63 5.59 -13.26
CA VAL A 18 13.21 6.92 -12.81
C VAL A 18 12.65 7.72 -13.98
N LYS A 19 11.38 8.11 -13.90
CA LYS A 19 10.71 8.96 -14.91
C LYS A 19 11.10 10.43 -14.72
N VAL A 20 12.33 10.78 -15.11
CA VAL A 20 12.90 12.11 -14.88
C VAL A 20 12.09 13.27 -15.48
N ASN A 21 11.30 13.02 -16.53
CA ASN A 21 10.43 14.00 -17.17
C ASN A 21 9.00 14.04 -16.60
N LEU A 22 8.74 13.37 -15.45
CA LEU A 22 7.41 13.29 -14.85
C LEU A 22 6.80 14.68 -14.63
N LEU A 23 7.58 15.60 -14.06
CA LEU A 23 7.09 16.94 -13.70
C LEU A 23 6.73 17.77 -14.93
N ASP A 24 7.49 17.67 -16.00
CA ASP A 24 7.20 18.37 -17.27
C ASP A 24 5.92 17.86 -17.92
N VAL A 25 5.71 16.53 -17.88
CA VAL A 25 4.49 15.91 -18.41
C VAL A 25 3.29 16.31 -17.54
N LEU A 26 3.41 16.23 -16.23
CA LEU A 26 2.35 16.57 -15.29
C LEU A 26 1.94 18.05 -15.42
N ALA A 27 2.90 18.97 -15.54
CA ALA A 27 2.64 20.40 -15.72
C ALA A 27 1.83 20.71 -17.01
N LYS A 28 2.02 19.91 -18.08
CA LYS A 28 1.27 20.03 -19.33
C LYS A 28 -0.13 19.40 -19.25
N GLU A 29 -0.29 18.33 -18.46
CA GLU A 29 -1.54 17.57 -18.39
C GLU A 29 -2.55 18.19 -17.40
N LEU A 30 -2.10 18.67 -16.23
CA LEU A 30 -2.99 19.21 -15.19
C LEU A 30 -3.96 20.29 -15.69
N PRO A 31 -3.53 21.32 -16.48
CA PRO A 31 -4.45 22.35 -16.98
C PRO A 31 -5.53 21.82 -17.93
N ARG A 32 -5.28 20.64 -18.53
CA ARG A 32 -6.17 20.05 -19.56
C ARG A 32 -7.21 19.11 -18.98
N ARG A 33 -7.11 18.78 -17.67
CA ARG A 33 -8.01 17.85 -17.01
C ARG A 33 -9.06 18.60 -16.19
N PRO A 34 -10.32 18.13 -16.15
CA PRO A 34 -11.39 18.86 -15.47
C PRO A 34 -11.17 18.89 -13.96
N SER A 35 -11.35 17.81 -13.30
CA SER A 35 -11.20 17.65 -11.85
C SER A 35 -11.07 16.17 -11.53
N GLY A 36 -10.67 15.81 -10.33
CA GLY A 36 -10.64 14.41 -9.90
C GLY A 36 -9.71 14.12 -8.74
N SER A 37 -9.67 12.86 -8.37
CA SER A 37 -8.72 12.34 -7.41
C SER A 37 -7.53 11.72 -8.13
N ILE A 38 -6.33 12.08 -7.69
CA ILE A 38 -5.06 11.57 -8.20
C ILE A 38 -4.52 10.58 -7.18
N TRP A 39 -4.48 9.32 -7.57
CA TRP A 39 -3.88 8.27 -6.76
C TRP A 39 -2.38 8.17 -7.05
N ILE A 40 -1.55 8.49 -6.07
CA ILE A 40 -0.10 8.35 -6.15
C ILE A 40 0.30 7.00 -5.56
N SER A 41 0.82 6.11 -6.40
CA SER A 41 1.20 4.72 -6.08
C SER A 41 0.14 3.65 -6.35
N SER A 42 -0.04 3.35 -7.62
CA SER A 42 -0.85 2.18 -7.99
C SER A 42 -0.02 0.91 -8.26
N VAL A 43 1.27 1.05 -8.56
CA VAL A 43 2.16 -0.06 -8.98
C VAL A 43 3.48 -0.10 -8.21
N CYS A 44 4.01 1.05 -7.85
CA CYS A 44 5.28 1.16 -7.12
C CYS A 44 5.15 2.21 -6.02
N ASP A 45 5.90 2.05 -4.94
CA ASP A 45 5.88 2.99 -3.82
C ASP A 45 6.41 4.37 -4.27
N PRO A 46 5.69 5.48 -4.02
CA PRO A 46 6.12 6.82 -4.41
C PRO A 46 7.28 7.34 -3.56
N TYR A 47 7.55 6.73 -2.41
CA TYR A 47 8.61 7.10 -1.50
C TYR A 47 9.70 6.02 -1.42
N GLN A 48 10.00 5.34 -2.55
CA GLN A 48 11.19 4.49 -2.64
C GLN A 48 12.46 5.30 -2.28
N GLN A 49 13.52 4.63 -1.85
CA GLN A 49 14.79 5.29 -1.46
C GLN A 49 15.32 6.27 -2.50
N VAL A 50 15.11 5.97 -3.78
CA VAL A 50 15.51 6.83 -4.91
C VAL A 50 14.79 8.19 -4.91
N GLU A 51 13.60 8.28 -4.31
CA GLU A 51 12.84 9.53 -4.16
C GLU A 51 13.55 10.55 -3.26
N ALA A 52 14.39 10.10 -2.33
CA ALA A 52 15.24 11.01 -1.52
C ALA A 52 16.13 11.89 -2.40
N LYS A 53 16.60 11.34 -3.52
CA LYS A 53 17.45 12.01 -4.50
C LYS A 53 16.66 12.81 -5.55
N TYR A 54 15.69 12.15 -6.20
CA TYR A 54 15.01 12.74 -7.38
C TYR A 54 13.85 13.66 -7.03
N LYS A 55 13.23 13.52 -5.84
CA LYS A 55 12.13 14.36 -5.32
C LYS A 55 10.97 14.53 -6.30
N LEU A 56 10.69 13.51 -7.10
CA LEU A 56 9.62 13.55 -8.11
C LEU A 56 8.23 13.55 -7.48
N THR A 57 8.04 12.75 -6.43
CA THR A 57 6.79 12.74 -5.65
C THR A 57 6.54 14.10 -5.01
N ARG A 58 7.56 14.67 -4.33
CA ARG A 58 7.47 16.02 -3.77
C ARG A 58 7.13 17.06 -4.83
N GLY A 59 7.81 17.04 -5.97
CA GLY A 59 7.54 17.96 -7.08
C GLY A 59 6.12 17.80 -7.66
N ALA A 60 5.63 16.56 -7.77
CA ALA A 60 4.27 16.29 -8.23
C ALA A 60 3.23 16.86 -7.25
N ILE A 61 3.39 16.65 -5.95
CA ILE A 61 2.50 17.21 -4.91
C ILE A 61 2.51 18.74 -5.01
N GLN A 62 3.68 19.36 -5.14
CA GLN A 62 3.82 20.81 -5.27
C GLN A 62 3.10 21.34 -6.52
N LEU A 63 3.24 20.68 -7.68
CA LEU A 63 2.52 21.06 -8.90
C LEU A 63 1.01 20.93 -8.72
N ILE A 64 0.52 19.79 -8.20
CA ILE A 64 -0.92 19.53 -8.02
C ILE A 64 -1.52 20.50 -7.01
N SER A 65 -0.76 20.94 -6.01
CA SER A 65 -1.26 21.88 -4.99
C SER A 65 -1.78 23.21 -5.59
N ASN A 66 -1.24 23.61 -6.74
CA ASN A 66 -1.67 24.81 -7.49
C ASN A 66 -3.02 24.63 -8.24
N TYR A 67 -3.57 23.41 -8.27
CA TYR A 67 -4.79 23.06 -8.98
C TYR A 67 -5.87 22.62 -7.98
N PRO A 68 -6.72 23.53 -7.46
CA PRO A 68 -7.67 23.24 -6.38
C PRO A 68 -8.75 22.20 -6.74
N GLN A 69 -8.95 21.93 -8.03
CA GLN A 69 -9.90 20.94 -8.52
C GLN A 69 -9.43 19.48 -8.35
N PHE A 70 -8.17 19.24 -7.92
CA PHE A 70 -7.66 17.90 -7.68
C PHE A 70 -7.48 17.61 -6.19
N SER A 71 -7.81 16.39 -5.79
CA SER A 71 -7.37 15.77 -4.55
C SER A 71 -6.26 14.75 -4.81
N ILE A 72 -5.52 14.42 -3.76
CA ILE A 72 -4.44 13.42 -3.82
C ILE A 72 -4.70 12.35 -2.76
N SER A 73 -4.59 11.09 -3.16
CA SER A 73 -4.47 9.97 -2.22
C SER A 73 -3.10 9.31 -2.41
N ILE A 74 -2.35 9.17 -1.32
CA ILE A 74 -1.00 8.62 -1.31
C ILE A 74 -1.02 7.29 -0.57
N LEU A 75 -0.39 6.26 -1.13
CA LEU A 75 -0.17 4.99 -0.45
C LEU A 75 1.32 4.66 -0.44
N THR A 76 1.88 4.38 0.74
CA THR A 76 3.30 4.08 0.88
C THR A 76 3.61 3.07 1.99
N LYS A 77 4.79 2.47 1.93
CA LYS A 77 5.42 1.67 3.01
C LYS A 77 6.61 2.40 3.64
N ASN A 78 6.81 3.68 3.28
CA ASN A 78 8.03 4.41 3.64
C ASN A 78 7.74 5.69 4.43
N THR A 79 8.47 5.87 5.53
CA THR A 79 8.37 7.07 6.38
C THR A 79 8.95 8.34 5.74
N LEU A 80 9.60 8.22 4.58
CA LEU A 80 10.10 9.38 3.82
C LEU A 80 8.97 10.36 3.45
N VAL A 81 7.70 9.94 3.47
CA VAL A 81 6.54 10.83 3.26
C VAL A 81 6.51 11.99 4.27
N LEU A 82 7.06 11.82 5.49
CA LEU A 82 7.17 12.87 6.50
C LEU A 82 8.02 14.06 6.05
N ARG A 83 8.96 13.86 5.13
CA ARG A 83 9.72 14.95 4.50
C ARG A 83 8.80 16.00 3.85
N ASP A 84 7.65 15.57 3.36
CA ASP A 84 6.75 16.38 2.56
C ASP A 84 5.53 16.91 3.36
N ILE A 85 5.55 16.75 4.69
CA ILE A 85 4.45 17.17 5.58
C ILE A 85 4.08 18.65 5.43
N ASP A 86 5.07 19.51 5.11
CA ASP A 86 4.90 20.93 4.85
C ASP A 86 4.00 21.21 3.62
N LEU A 87 4.12 20.41 2.58
CA LEU A 87 3.27 20.49 1.38
C LEU A 87 1.90 19.86 1.62
N LEU A 88 1.88 18.69 2.28
CA LEU A 88 0.66 17.94 2.55
C LEU A 88 -0.29 18.75 3.43
N THR A 89 0.20 19.43 4.46
CA THR A 89 -0.61 20.26 5.36
C THR A 89 -1.25 21.46 4.67
N ARG A 90 -0.63 22.01 3.62
CA ARG A 90 -1.25 23.06 2.79
C ARG A 90 -2.46 22.54 2.00
N MET A 91 -2.52 21.24 1.74
CA MET A 91 -3.56 20.57 0.98
C MET A 91 -4.50 19.73 1.85
N LYS A 92 -4.44 19.83 3.18
CA LYS A 92 -5.05 18.85 4.11
C LYS A 92 -6.52 18.48 3.84
N SER A 93 -7.30 19.38 3.28
CA SER A 93 -8.71 19.10 2.88
C SER A 93 -8.83 18.33 1.56
N ARG A 94 -7.73 18.10 0.86
CA ARG A 94 -7.67 17.48 -0.46
C ARG A 94 -6.59 16.42 -0.57
N VAL A 95 -6.03 15.98 0.55
CA VAL A 95 -5.00 14.94 0.58
C VAL A 95 -5.26 13.98 1.72
N ASP A 96 -5.10 12.71 1.45
CA ASP A 96 -5.04 11.65 2.45
C ASP A 96 -3.79 10.79 2.25
N VAL A 97 -3.29 10.20 3.34
CA VAL A 97 -2.07 9.38 3.32
C VAL A 97 -2.34 8.02 3.92
N GLY A 98 -2.23 7.00 3.08
CA GLY A 98 -2.33 5.60 3.47
C GLY A 98 -0.97 4.97 3.73
N PHE A 99 -0.89 4.11 4.75
CA PHE A 99 0.24 3.22 4.95
C PHE A 99 -0.14 1.77 4.73
N THR A 100 0.62 1.08 3.91
CA THR A 100 0.48 -0.37 3.78
C THR A 100 1.20 -1.07 4.94
N ILE A 101 0.50 -2.00 5.59
CA ILE A 101 1.04 -2.86 6.66
C ILE A 101 0.58 -4.29 6.39
N THR A 102 1.49 -5.16 5.98
CA THR A 102 1.20 -6.57 5.68
C THR A 102 1.11 -7.42 6.95
N THR A 103 1.93 -7.09 7.95
CA THR A 103 2.01 -7.76 9.25
C THR A 103 2.48 -6.78 10.31
N PHE A 104 2.12 -7.03 11.57
CA PHE A 104 2.61 -6.25 12.72
C PHE A 104 3.86 -6.86 13.37
N ASN A 105 4.18 -8.10 13.04
CA ASN A 105 5.39 -8.77 13.52
C ASN A 105 6.63 -8.25 12.80
N GLN A 106 7.61 -7.77 13.56
CA GLN A 106 8.81 -7.11 13.04
C GLN A 106 9.75 -8.07 12.29
N GLU A 107 9.84 -9.32 12.71
CA GLU A 107 10.68 -10.32 12.06
C GLU A 107 10.10 -10.69 10.69
N ALA A 108 8.81 -11.01 10.65
CA ALA A 108 8.11 -11.27 9.40
C ALA A 108 8.21 -10.05 8.45
N GLN A 109 8.03 -8.82 8.96
CA GLN A 109 8.14 -7.62 8.13
C GLN A 109 9.53 -7.50 7.47
N ARG A 110 10.61 -7.76 8.17
CA ARG A 110 11.97 -7.70 7.60
C ARG A 110 12.18 -8.70 6.47
N ILE A 111 11.52 -9.84 6.52
CA ILE A 111 11.64 -10.91 5.53
C ILE A 111 10.74 -10.64 4.33
N PHE A 112 9.47 -10.28 4.56
CA PHE A 112 8.49 -10.07 3.49
C PHE A 112 8.56 -8.69 2.84
N GLU A 113 9.07 -7.68 3.57
CA GLU A 113 9.16 -6.28 3.12
C GLU A 113 10.53 -5.66 3.44
N PRO A 114 11.65 -6.23 2.94
CA PRO A 114 13.02 -5.85 3.37
C PRO A 114 13.39 -4.40 3.05
N HIS A 115 12.72 -3.77 2.09
CA HIS A 115 13.01 -2.39 1.65
C HIS A 115 11.99 -1.36 2.15
N ALA A 116 11.02 -1.78 2.95
CA ALA A 116 10.04 -0.90 3.56
C ALA A 116 10.52 -0.39 4.92
N SER A 117 10.03 0.77 5.35
CA SER A 117 10.28 1.24 6.71
C SER A 117 9.72 0.25 7.75
N PRO A 118 10.37 0.07 8.91
CA PRO A 118 9.84 -0.79 9.98
C PRO A 118 8.41 -0.44 10.34
N VAL A 119 7.59 -1.44 10.67
CA VAL A 119 6.16 -1.23 11.00
C VAL A 119 5.99 -0.24 12.14
N LYS A 120 6.85 -0.32 13.17
CA LYS A 120 6.83 0.63 14.29
C LYS A 120 6.98 2.08 13.81
N GLU A 121 7.89 2.32 12.88
CA GLU A 121 8.13 3.66 12.32
C GLU A 121 6.96 4.11 11.42
N ARG A 122 6.34 3.20 10.66
CA ARG A 122 5.13 3.52 9.87
C ARG A 122 3.98 3.95 10.77
N ILE A 123 3.76 3.26 11.90
CA ILE A 123 2.73 3.62 12.88
C ILE A 123 3.03 4.99 13.51
N GLU A 124 4.29 5.26 13.82
CA GLU A 124 4.72 6.56 14.33
C GLU A 124 4.53 7.67 13.28
N ALA A 125 4.83 7.39 12.00
CA ALA A 125 4.58 8.33 10.91
C ALA A 125 3.08 8.66 10.75
N VAL A 126 2.21 7.65 10.87
CA VAL A 126 0.75 7.85 10.91
C VAL A 126 0.36 8.80 12.04
N ARG A 127 0.90 8.61 13.25
CA ARG A 127 0.63 9.49 14.40
C ARG A 127 1.03 10.93 14.10
N GLN A 128 2.24 11.16 13.56
CA GLN A 128 2.73 12.50 13.23
C GLN A 128 1.88 13.20 12.15
N LEU A 129 1.44 12.46 11.13
CA LEU A 129 0.56 13.00 10.10
C LEU A 129 -0.81 13.38 10.66
N ASN A 130 -1.41 12.54 11.53
CA ASN A 130 -2.66 12.84 12.22
C ASN A 130 -2.54 14.07 13.13
N GLU A 131 -1.44 14.21 13.88
CA GLU A 131 -1.15 15.39 14.71
C GLU A 131 -0.99 16.68 13.89
N ALA A 132 -0.49 16.54 12.65
CA ALA A 132 -0.45 17.65 11.70
C ALA A 132 -1.82 17.97 11.07
N GLY A 133 -2.88 17.22 11.42
CA GLY A 133 -4.24 17.41 10.94
C GLY A 133 -4.51 16.84 9.54
N LEU A 134 -3.71 15.87 9.11
CA LEU A 134 -3.89 15.15 7.85
C LEU A 134 -4.75 13.90 8.07
N GLU A 135 -5.60 13.59 7.10
CA GLU A 135 -6.35 12.33 7.10
C GLU A 135 -5.41 11.17 6.78
N THR A 136 -5.43 10.14 7.62
CA THR A 136 -4.64 8.93 7.40
C THR A 136 -5.50 7.67 7.44
N TRP A 137 -5.04 6.65 6.72
CA TRP A 137 -5.66 5.34 6.69
C TRP A 137 -4.60 4.24 6.58
N VAL A 138 -4.98 3.01 6.89
CA VAL A 138 -4.07 1.86 6.80
C VAL A 138 -4.65 0.81 5.87
N PHE A 139 -3.77 0.25 5.04
CA PHE A 139 -4.05 -0.82 4.11
C PHE A 139 -3.34 -2.09 4.55
N ILE A 140 -4.10 -3.05 5.11
CA ILE A 140 -3.57 -4.38 5.42
C ILE A 140 -3.55 -5.18 4.12
N ALA A 141 -2.45 -5.07 3.38
CA ALA A 141 -2.29 -5.67 2.07
C ALA A 141 -0.80 -5.90 1.69
N PRO A 142 -0.50 -6.98 0.97
CA PRO A 142 -1.41 -8.10 0.80
C PRO A 142 -1.61 -8.84 2.13
N MET A 143 -2.82 -9.33 2.39
CA MET A 143 -3.00 -10.30 3.47
C MET A 143 -2.23 -11.58 3.13
N LEU A 144 -1.29 -11.96 3.99
CA LEU A 144 -0.45 -13.15 3.83
C LEU A 144 -0.90 -14.22 4.83
N PRO A 145 -1.33 -15.41 4.38
CA PRO A 145 -1.77 -16.49 5.26
C PRO A 145 -0.76 -16.80 6.37
N CYS A 146 -1.24 -16.95 7.61
CA CYS A 146 -0.44 -17.25 8.81
C CYS A 146 0.60 -16.18 9.19
N VAL A 147 0.74 -15.10 8.43
CA VAL A 147 1.69 -14.00 8.68
C VAL A 147 0.95 -12.74 9.14
N THR A 148 -0.12 -12.38 8.44
CA THR A 148 -0.92 -11.18 8.77
C THR A 148 -1.61 -11.30 10.13
N GLU A 149 -1.94 -12.51 10.56
CA GLU A 149 -2.60 -12.77 11.86
C GLU A 149 -1.68 -12.59 13.07
N VAL A 150 -0.36 -12.62 12.85
CA VAL A 150 0.61 -12.50 13.95
C VAL A 150 0.57 -11.08 14.52
N GLU A 151 0.39 -10.97 15.84
CA GLU A 151 0.28 -9.70 16.57
C GLU A 151 -0.84 -8.76 16.05
N LEU A 152 -1.86 -9.32 15.38
CA LEU A 152 -2.90 -8.55 14.69
C LEU A 152 -3.69 -7.64 15.65
N GLU A 153 -4.21 -8.17 16.75
CA GLU A 153 -5.06 -7.42 17.69
C GLU A 153 -4.28 -6.29 18.39
N GLU A 154 -3.06 -6.58 18.84
CA GLU A 154 -2.18 -5.56 19.41
C GLU A 154 -1.83 -4.50 18.37
N GLY A 155 -1.50 -4.93 17.13
CA GLY A 155 -1.20 -4.04 16.03
C GLY A 155 -2.34 -3.09 15.69
N LEU A 156 -3.58 -3.59 15.59
CA LEU A 156 -4.78 -2.77 15.38
C LEU A 156 -4.99 -1.77 16.52
N SER A 157 -4.78 -2.19 17.76
CA SER A 157 -4.86 -1.31 18.94
C SER A 157 -3.83 -0.18 18.87
N ARG A 158 -2.61 -0.47 18.39
CA ARG A 158 -1.56 0.54 18.19
C ARG A 158 -1.95 1.54 17.08
N LEU A 159 -2.59 1.09 16.00
CA LEU A 159 -3.11 1.97 14.94
C LEU A 159 -4.16 2.94 15.45
N VAL A 160 -5.11 2.45 16.27
CA VAL A 160 -6.14 3.31 16.86
C VAL A 160 -5.52 4.36 17.77
N LYS A 161 -4.53 4.00 18.60
CA LYS A 161 -3.77 4.95 19.42
C LYS A 161 -3.00 5.98 18.59
N ALA A 162 -2.54 5.61 17.40
CA ALA A 162 -1.90 6.52 16.45
C ALA A 162 -2.90 7.43 15.69
N GLY A 163 -4.21 7.28 15.91
CA GLY A 163 -5.24 8.14 15.32
C GLY A 163 -5.93 7.58 14.08
N VAL A 164 -5.60 6.35 13.64
CA VAL A 164 -6.25 5.73 12.48
C VAL A 164 -7.74 5.52 12.74
N ARG A 165 -8.57 5.87 11.74
CA ARG A 165 -10.04 5.70 11.77
C ARG A 165 -10.57 4.96 10.55
N LYS A 166 -9.72 4.77 9.53
CA LYS A 166 -10.06 4.06 8.31
C LYS A 166 -9.06 2.92 8.07
N LEU A 167 -9.59 1.73 7.89
CA LEU A 167 -8.84 0.51 7.59
C LEU A 167 -9.34 -0.09 6.29
N MET A 168 -8.43 -0.52 5.45
CA MET A 168 -8.70 -1.26 4.22
C MET A 168 -7.95 -2.57 4.21
N THR A 169 -8.48 -3.58 3.51
CA THR A 169 -7.83 -4.88 3.34
C THR A 169 -7.85 -5.31 1.89
N ASP A 170 -6.84 -6.06 1.47
CA ASP A 170 -6.83 -6.78 0.20
C ASP A 170 -6.08 -8.10 0.32
N ARG A 171 -6.53 -9.07 -0.48
CA ARG A 171 -5.90 -10.40 -0.56
C ARG A 171 -4.57 -10.34 -1.31
N TYR A 172 -3.76 -11.40 -1.12
CA TYR A 172 -2.60 -11.60 -1.96
C TYR A 172 -3.00 -11.90 -3.41
N ASN A 173 -2.38 -11.17 -4.35
CA ASN A 173 -2.60 -11.37 -5.77
C ASN A 173 -1.47 -12.24 -6.35
N ALA A 174 -1.71 -13.55 -6.40
CA ALA A 174 -0.74 -14.52 -6.93
C ALA A 174 -0.55 -14.34 -8.44
N ARG A 175 0.58 -13.78 -8.87
CA ARG A 175 0.92 -13.61 -10.29
C ARG A 175 2.33 -14.10 -10.59
N GLY A 176 2.44 -14.98 -11.59
CA GLY A 176 3.71 -15.36 -12.20
C GLY A 176 4.83 -15.73 -11.21
N MET A 177 6.00 -15.15 -11.41
CA MET A 177 7.19 -15.43 -10.59
C MET A 177 7.12 -14.88 -9.15
N ILE A 178 6.22 -13.96 -8.84
CA ILE A 178 6.12 -13.33 -7.51
C ILE A 178 5.78 -14.38 -6.45
N ILE A 179 4.93 -15.35 -6.77
CA ILE A 179 4.56 -16.41 -5.82
C ILE A 179 5.77 -17.20 -5.33
N ASN A 180 6.72 -17.49 -6.21
CA ASN A 180 7.92 -18.26 -5.83
C ASN A 180 8.84 -17.46 -4.90
N GLN A 181 8.93 -16.14 -5.08
CA GLN A 181 9.67 -15.27 -4.17
C GLN A 181 8.95 -15.20 -2.80
N THR A 182 7.63 -15.08 -2.80
CA THR A 182 6.83 -15.10 -1.58
C THR A 182 6.99 -16.42 -0.82
N LEU A 183 6.96 -17.58 -1.49
CA LEU A 183 7.17 -18.88 -0.86
C LEU A 183 8.59 -19.04 -0.29
N LYS A 184 9.62 -18.46 -0.94
CA LYS A 184 10.96 -18.38 -0.36
C LYS A 184 10.99 -17.55 0.93
N ALA A 185 10.24 -16.44 0.98
CA ALA A 185 10.11 -15.64 2.19
C ALA A 185 9.41 -16.42 3.33
N TYR A 186 8.36 -17.21 3.01
CA TYR A 186 7.74 -18.12 3.99
C TYR A 186 8.73 -19.13 4.57
N LYS A 187 9.55 -19.76 3.73
CA LYS A 187 10.60 -20.68 4.18
C LYS A 187 11.67 -20.00 5.04
N ALA A 188 12.03 -18.77 4.72
CA ALA A 188 12.97 -18.00 5.53
C ALA A 188 12.39 -17.61 6.88
N TRP A 189 11.09 -17.29 6.94
CA TRP A 189 10.40 -16.92 8.18
C TRP A 189 10.09 -18.14 9.07
N ASN A 190 9.61 -19.21 8.46
CA ASN A 190 9.32 -20.48 9.16
C ASN A 190 9.80 -21.66 8.32
N PRO A 191 11.00 -22.22 8.61
CA PRO A 191 11.56 -23.35 7.88
C PRO A 191 10.69 -24.61 7.88
N HIS A 192 9.80 -24.76 8.87
CA HIS A 192 8.90 -25.91 9.02
C HIS A 192 7.50 -25.67 8.41
N CYS A 193 7.27 -24.51 7.74
CA CYS A 193 5.97 -24.26 7.13
C CYS A 193 5.67 -25.26 6.01
N ASP A 194 4.41 -25.67 5.91
CA ASP A 194 3.90 -26.42 4.76
C ASP A 194 3.76 -25.49 3.54
N VAL A 195 4.78 -25.49 2.70
CA VAL A 195 4.85 -24.61 1.51
C VAL A 195 3.75 -24.92 0.49
N GLU A 196 3.36 -26.18 0.34
CA GLU A 196 2.31 -26.54 -0.62
C GLU A 196 0.95 -26.05 -0.10
N ARG A 197 0.69 -26.18 1.18
CA ARG A 197 -0.51 -25.59 1.80
C ARG A 197 -0.51 -24.07 1.69
N ILE A 198 0.60 -23.40 1.92
CA ILE A 198 0.70 -21.94 1.72
C ILE A 198 0.48 -21.57 0.25
N ARG A 199 1.06 -22.30 -0.70
CA ARG A 199 0.84 -22.10 -2.13
C ARG A 199 -0.65 -22.19 -2.49
N GLU A 200 -1.32 -23.20 -1.99
CA GLU A 200 -2.77 -23.38 -2.19
C GLU A 200 -3.56 -22.20 -1.65
N LEU A 201 -3.31 -21.77 -0.42
CA LEU A 201 -3.97 -20.62 0.20
C LEU A 201 -3.74 -19.32 -0.58
N LEU A 202 -2.50 -19.08 -1.04
CA LEU A 202 -2.18 -17.90 -1.84
C LEU A 202 -2.88 -17.88 -3.21
N TRP A 203 -3.19 -19.06 -3.77
CA TRP A 203 -3.75 -19.19 -5.12
C TRP A 203 -5.27 -19.28 -5.14
N VAL A 204 -5.86 -20.16 -4.31
CA VAL A 204 -7.29 -20.48 -4.34
C VAL A 204 -8.00 -20.31 -2.98
N GLY A 205 -7.35 -19.73 -2.01
CA GLY A 205 -7.83 -19.64 -0.63
C GLY A 205 -8.91 -18.58 -0.40
N ASP A 206 -9.93 -18.47 -1.28
CA ASP A 206 -10.99 -17.46 -1.15
C ASP A 206 -11.67 -17.52 0.23
N GLU A 207 -12.00 -18.72 0.71
CA GLU A 207 -12.61 -18.90 2.04
C GLU A 207 -11.71 -18.43 3.17
N TYR A 208 -10.41 -18.76 3.10
CA TYR A 208 -9.43 -18.29 4.10
C TYR A 208 -9.37 -16.76 4.15
N TYR A 209 -9.33 -16.09 2.98
CA TYR A 209 -9.29 -14.63 2.93
C TYR A 209 -10.58 -14.00 3.45
N HIS A 210 -11.75 -14.62 3.19
CA HIS A 210 -12.99 -14.14 3.76
C HIS A 210 -13.02 -14.25 5.29
N GLN A 211 -12.54 -15.37 5.83
CA GLN A 211 -12.45 -15.57 7.28
C GLN A 211 -11.45 -14.59 7.93
N LEU A 212 -10.27 -14.39 7.32
CA LEU A 212 -9.28 -13.45 7.83
C LEU A 212 -9.80 -12.02 7.76
N ASP A 213 -10.42 -11.62 6.67
CA ASP A 213 -11.02 -10.30 6.52
C ASP A 213 -12.16 -10.06 7.54
N ALA A 214 -13.02 -11.04 7.75
CA ALA A 214 -14.06 -10.98 8.78
C ALA A 214 -13.43 -10.80 10.18
N LYS A 215 -12.40 -11.58 10.50
CA LYS A 215 -11.66 -11.46 11.77
C LYS A 215 -11.07 -10.06 11.95
N ILE A 216 -10.44 -9.50 10.92
CA ILE A 216 -9.88 -8.15 10.98
C ILE A 216 -11.00 -7.12 11.19
N SER A 217 -12.10 -7.23 10.44
CA SER A 217 -13.26 -6.34 10.55
C SER A 217 -13.88 -6.36 11.95
N ASP A 218 -14.06 -7.55 12.52
CA ASP A 218 -14.66 -7.72 13.84
C ASP A 218 -13.74 -7.16 14.97
N LEU A 219 -12.44 -7.42 14.88
CA LEU A 219 -11.45 -6.83 15.78
C LEU A 219 -11.46 -5.31 15.68
N TRP A 220 -11.45 -4.77 14.45
CA TRP A 220 -11.45 -3.34 14.21
C TRP A 220 -12.68 -2.64 14.80
N LYS A 221 -13.88 -3.17 14.54
CA LYS A 221 -15.14 -2.65 15.08
C LYS A 221 -15.22 -2.77 16.60
N ARG A 222 -14.65 -3.83 17.19
CA ARG A 222 -14.58 -4.00 18.64
C ARG A 222 -13.69 -2.96 19.31
N ILE A 223 -12.55 -2.62 18.68
CA ILE A 223 -11.62 -1.62 19.22
C ILE A 223 -12.16 -0.20 19.01
N ILE A 224 -12.81 0.07 17.88
CA ILE A 224 -13.34 1.39 17.52
C ILE A 224 -14.66 1.26 16.73
N PRO A 225 -15.83 1.28 17.43
CA PRO A 225 -17.13 0.97 16.80
C PRO A 225 -17.55 1.85 15.63
N ASN A 226 -17.12 3.12 15.60
CA ASN A 226 -17.49 4.11 14.58
C ASN A 226 -16.44 4.31 13.49
N ALA A 227 -15.44 3.43 13.41
CA ALA A 227 -14.41 3.53 12.40
C ALA A 227 -14.83 2.94 11.04
N THR A 228 -14.26 3.49 9.97
CA THR A 228 -14.48 2.99 8.61
C THR A 228 -13.66 1.72 8.35
N TYR A 229 -14.32 0.74 7.74
CA TYR A 229 -13.68 -0.47 7.24
C TYR A 229 -14.10 -0.72 5.80
N GLU A 230 -13.13 -0.84 4.90
CA GLU A 230 -13.35 -1.09 3.48
C GLU A 230 -12.65 -2.37 3.04
N ARG A 231 -13.28 -3.12 2.13
CA ARG A 231 -12.72 -4.34 1.54
C ARG A 231 -12.50 -4.13 0.06
N ASP A 232 -11.36 -4.59 -0.43
CA ASP A 232 -11.11 -4.66 -1.87
C ASP A 232 -11.34 -6.07 -2.45
N LEU A 233 -11.75 -7.04 -1.60
CA LEU A 233 -12.00 -8.43 -1.98
C LEU A 233 -13.01 -8.59 -3.11
N ASP A 234 -14.01 -7.69 -3.19
CA ASP A 234 -15.10 -7.77 -4.17
C ASP A 234 -14.82 -7.04 -5.48
N TRP A 235 -13.81 -6.18 -5.53
CA TRP A 235 -13.46 -5.40 -6.72
C TRP A 235 -13.12 -6.28 -7.94
N TYR A 236 -12.38 -7.37 -7.72
CA TYR A 236 -12.05 -8.34 -8.77
C TYR A 236 -13.26 -9.16 -9.24
N ARG A 237 -14.25 -9.44 -8.36
CA ARG A 237 -15.48 -10.15 -8.72
C ARG A 237 -16.38 -9.30 -9.61
N HIS A 238 -16.52 -8.02 -9.35
CA HIS A 238 -17.30 -7.10 -10.18
C HIS A 238 -16.69 -6.94 -11.58
N LYS A 239 -15.37 -6.92 -11.73
CA LYS A 239 -14.72 -6.88 -13.05
C LYS A 239 -14.92 -8.15 -13.87
N LYS A 240 -14.88 -9.34 -13.27
CA LYS A 240 -15.19 -10.60 -13.98
C LYS A 240 -16.64 -10.68 -14.46
N ARG A 241 -17.59 -10.10 -13.72
CA ARG A 241 -19.02 -10.07 -14.09
C ARG A 241 -19.35 -9.00 -15.13
N SER A 242 -18.63 -7.91 -15.20
CA SER A 242 -18.91 -6.81 -16.13
C SER A 242 -18.29 -6.97 -17.53
N GLY A 243 -17.56 -8.05 -17.79
CA GLY A 243 -16.94 -8.32 -19.10
C GLY A 243 -15.92 -7.26 -19.57
N LYS A 244 -15.58 -6.29 -18.72
CA LYS A 244 -14.59 -5.28 -19.07
C LYS A 244 -13.18 -5.84 -18.88
N PRO A 245 -12.30 -5.72 -19.90
CA PRO A 245 -10.91 -6.19 -19.78
C PRO A 245 -10.21 -5.49 -18.62
N THR A 246 -9.47 -6.26 -17.84
CA THR A 246 -8.56 -5.69 -16.84
C THR A 246 -7.55 -4.78 -17.55
N PRO A 247 -7.16 -3.62 -17.00
CA PRO A 247 -6.22 -2.72 -17.66
C PRO A 247 -4.80 -3.27 -17.83
N ASN A 248 -4.59 -4.58 -17.74
CA ASN A 248 -3.31 -5.28 -17.97
C ASN A 248 -3.57 -6.75 -18.34
N SER A 249 -4.11 -7.00 -19.53
CA SER A 249 -3.90 -8.27 -20.25
C SER A 249 -2.80 -8.08 -21.29
#